data_8acfd65c5916ec95ca9bd85fb7fb4176
#
_entry.id   8acfd65c5916ec95ca9bd85fb7fb4176
#
_cell.length_a   1.000
_cell.length_b   1.000
_cell.length_c   1.000
_cell.angle_alpha   90.00
_cell.angle_beta   90.00
_cell.angle_gamma   90.00
#
_symmetry.space_group_name_H-M   'P 1'
#
loop_
_entity.id
_entity.type
_entity.pdbx_description
1 polymer ?
#
loop_
_entity_poly.entity_id
_entity_poly.type
_entity_poly.pdbx_seq_one_letter_code
_entity_poly.pdbx_strand_id
1 'polypeptide(L)'
;FDGKPIERGSRVWNLHNNTFEKFTVNAGIKKHYTDRELDLDEYILYAGMVQSLMLQYSLESIRFKTFCGGGIFWMYNDCWGEVGWTIVDYYLRRKISFYGVKRAFEPVKLILRQTGEKVAVVGCNDTGNDISFNLRAGWVSFDGGNDDSNVIPVTLPAYSRTLLYTFEQSHDIYTGVYY
;
A
#
# COMPACT_ATOMS: atom_id res chain seq x y z
N PHE A 1 -21.57 19.63 4.60
CA PHE A 1 -22.62 18.98 5.40
C PHE A 1 -23.35 19.97 6.33
N ASP A 2 -23.09 21.27 6.20
CA ASP A 2 -23.80 22.37 6.89
C ASP A 2 -24.02 22.16 8.41
N GLY A 3 -23.02 21.56 9.09
CA GLY A 3 -23.09 21.30 10.52
C GLY A 3 -24.02 20.14 10.93
N LYS A 4 -24.60 19.42 9.96
CA LYS A 4 -25.42 18.23 10.23
C LYS A 4 -24.55 16.98 10.37
N PRO A 5 -24.94 16.01 11.20
CA PRO A 5 -24.26 14.72 11.25
C PRO A 5 -24.19 14.07 9.87
N ILE A 6 -23.03 13.49 9.58
CA ILE A 6 -22.85 12.69 8.34
C ILE A 6 -23.44 11.32 8.57
N GLU A 7 -24.36 10.92 7.71
CA GLU A 7 -25.00 9.61 7.73
C GLU A 7 -24.70 8.87 6.43
N ARG A 8 -24.07 7.70 6.52
CA ARG A 8 -23.78 6.84 5.36
C ARG A 8 -25.08 6.40 4.70
N GLY A 9 -25.10 6.45 3.36
CA GLY A 9 -26.29 6.11 2.59
C GLY A 9 -27.35 7.20 2.50
N SER A 10 -27.20 8.32 3.25
CA SER A 10 -28.10 9.46 3.12
C SER A 10 -28.03 10.09 1.73
N ARG A 11 -29.02 10.92 1.39
CA ARG A 11 -29.03 11.66 0.11
C ARG A 11 -27.77 12.53 -0.04
N VAL A 12 -27.33 13.18 1.05
CA VAL A 12 -26.14 14.04 1.03
C VAL A 12 -24.88 13.20 0.83
N TRP A 13 -24.76 12.08 1.54
CA TRP A 13 -23.65 11.13 1.33
C TRP A 13 -23.58 10.68 -0.13
N ASN A 14 -24.70 10.27 -0.71
CA ASN A 14 -24.74 9.77 -2.09
C ASN A 14 -24.41 10.83 -3.14
N LEU A 15 -24.68 12.11 -2.86
CA LEU A 15 -24.26 13.22 -3.73
C LEU A 15 -22.74 13.42 -3.73
N HIS A 16 -22.08 13.14 -2.60
CA HIS A 16 -20.63 13.29 -2.43
C HIS A 16 -19.86 12.00 -2.70
N ASN A 17 -20.55 10.89 -2.95
CA ASN A 17 -19.94 9.58 -3.12
C ASN A 17 -19.78 9.26 -4.61
N ASN A 18 -18.58 8.82 -4.97
CA ASN A 18 -18.36 8.24 -6.29
C ASN A 18 -18.43 6.69 -6.24
N THR A 19 -18.37 6.06 -7.40
CA THR A 19 -18.50 4.60 -7.53
C THR A 19 -17.37 3.80 -6.89
N PHE A 20 -16.27 4.46 -6.51
CA PHE A 20 -15.09 3.83 -5.91
C PHE A 20 -15.41 3.18 -4.55
N GLU A 21 -16.16 3.86 -3.69
CA GLU A 21 -16.56 3.31 -2.41
C GLU A 21 -17.29 1.98 -2.57
N LYS A 22 -18.30 1.94 -3.43
CA LYS A 22 -19.22 0.83 -3.52
C LYS A 22 -18.58 -0.48 -3.97
N PHE A 23 -17.74 -0.42 -5.00
CA PHE A 23 -17.21 -1.64 -5.64
C PHE A 23 -15.82 -2.02 -5.18
N THR A 24 -15.04 -1.06 -4.69
CA THR A 24 -13.62 -1.28 -4.40
C THR A 24 -13.33 -1.20 -2.92
N VAL A 25 -13.76 -0.13 -2.27
CA VAL A 25 -13.44 0.09 -0.85
C VAL A 25 -14.19 -0.90 0.04
N ASN A 26 -15.51 -1.04 -0.13
CA ASN A 26 -16.30 -1.98 0.69
C ASN A 26 -15.85 -3.44 0.49
N ALA A 27 -15.56 -3.84 -0.76
CA ALA A 27 -15.03 -5.16 -1.05
C ALA A 27 -13.64 -5.36 -0.44
N GLY A 28 -12.79 -4.33 -0.47
CA GLY A 28 -11.46 -4.35 0.12
C GLY A 28 -11.50 -4.44 1.65
N ILE A 29 -12.40 -3.70 2.31
CA ILE A 29 -12.60 -3.79 3.77
C ILE A 29 -12.98 -5.22 4.14
N LYS A 30 -13.97 -5.78 3.47
CA LYS A 30 -14.42 -7.15 3.73
C LYS A 30 -13.34 -8.19 3.50
N LYS A 31 -12.54 -8.02 2.46
CA LYS A 31 -11.49 -8.97 2.10
C LYS A 31 -10.29 -8.94 3.05
N HIS A 32 -9.88 -7.76 3.51
CA HIS A 32 -8.58 -7.57 4.17
C HIS A 32 -8.66 -7.26 5.66
N TYR A 33 -9.82 -6.81 6.15
CA TYR A 33 -9.94 -6.32 7.53
C TYR A 33 -11.09 -6.94 8.31
N THR A 34 -12.35 -6.72 7.88
CA THR A 34 -13.52 -7.17 8.64
C THR A 34 -14.78 -7.20 7.79
N ASP A 35 -15.70 -8.10 8.10
CA ASP A 35 -17.04 -8.19 7.51
C ASP A 35 -18.16 -7.69 8.43
N ARG A 36 -17.80 -7.24 9.67
CA ARG A 36 -18.76 -6.65 10.60
C ARG A 36 -19.27 -5.30 10.12
N GLU A 37 -20.42 -4.90 10.62
CA GLU A 37 -20.91 -3.53 10.44
C GLU A 37 -19.99 -2.53 11.15
N LEU A 38 -19.71 -1.42 10.50
CA LEU A 38 -18.81 -0.38 10.96
C LEU A 38 -19.59 0.92 11.21
N ASP A 39 -19.29 1.59 12.29
CA ASP A 39 -19.68 2.97 12.46
C ASP A 39 -18.95 3.90 11.47
N LEU A 40 -19.26 5.20 11.48
CA LEU A 40 -18.72 6.13 10.49
C LEU A 40 -17.21 6.31 10.65
N ASP A 41 -16.71 6.43 11.87
CA ASP A 41 -15.29 6.68 12.14
C ASP A 41 -14.44 5.45 11.80
N GLU A 42 -14.91 4.27 12.18
CA GLU A 42 -14.32 3.00 11.79
C GLU A 42 -14.30 2.83 10.27
N TYR A 43 -15.43 3.16 9.62
CA TYR A 43 -15.51 3.08 8.16
C TYR A 43 -14.48 4.01 7.50
N ILE A 44 -14.35 5.24 7.95
CA ILE A 44 -13.36 6.21 7.41
C ILE A 44 -11.94 5.65 7.58
N LEU A 45 -11.64 5.08 8.74
CA LEU A 45 -10.34 4.46 9.01
C LEU A 45 -10.06 3.29 8.04
N TYR A 46 -10.94 2.31 8.00
CA TYR A 46 -10.74 1.11 7.16
C TYR A 46 -10.77 1.44 5.66
N ALA A 47 -11.61 2.37 5.23
CA ALA A 47 -11.63 2.86 3.85
C ALA A 47 -10.29 3.50 3.46
N GLY A 48 -9.73 4.32 4.35
CA GLY A 48 -8.41 4.93 4.16
C GLY A 48 -7.29 3.89 4.10
N MET A 49 -7.35 2.85 4.93
CA MET A 49 -6.39 1.74 4.93
C MET A 49 -6.47 0.93 3.64
N VAL A 50 -7.68 0.60 3.16
CA VAL A 50 -7.87 -0.10 1.88
C VAL A 50 -7.33 0.72 0.71
N GLN A 51 -7.66 2.01 0.65
CA GLN A 51 -7.17 2.90 -0.40
C GLN A 51 -5.63 2.99 -0.37
N SER A 52 -5.05 3.08 0.82
CA SER A 52 -3.59 3.09 1.00
C SER A 52 -2.94 1.82 0.48
N LEU A 53 -3.47 0.66 0.89
CA LEU A 53 -2.99 -0.65 0.45
C LEU A 53 -3.06 -0.79 -1.07
N MET A 54 -4.19 -0.44 -1.68
CA MET A 54 -4.40 -0.55 -3.12
C MET A 54 -3.45 0.33 -3.92
N LEU A 55 -3.33 1.62 -3.55
CA LEU A 55 -2.47 2.56 -4.27
C LEU A 55 -1.01 2.20 -4.11
N GLN A 56 -0.57 1.90 -2.88
CA GLN A 56 0.81 1.48 -2.62
C GLN A 56 1.16 0.22 -3.40
N TYR A 57 0.33 -0.83 -3.30
CA TYR A 57 0.56 -2.09 -4.00
C TYR A 57 0.60 -1.91 -5.52
N SER A 58 -0.31 -1.10 -6.09
CA SER A 58 -0.36 -0.85 -7.52
C SER A 58 0.89 -0.11 -8.02
N LEU A 59 1.29 0.95 -7.34
CA LEU A 59 2.48 1.74 -7.69
C LEU A 59 3.78 0.93 -7.54
N GLU A 60 3.91 0.18 -6.46
CA GLU A 60 5.05 -0.73 -6.28
C GLU A 60 5.06 -1.85 -7.32
N SER A 61 3.89 -2.36 -7.74
CA SER A 61 3.80 -3.36 -8.81
C SER A 61 4.23 -2.80 -10.16
N ILE A 62 3.95 -1.54 -10.45
CA ILE A 62 4.48 -0.85 -11.62
C ILE A 62 6.01 -0.73 -11.53
N ARG A 63 6.53 -0.28 -10.40
CA ARG A 63 7.98 -0.16 -10.18
C ARG A 63 8.72 -1.50 -10.19
N PHE A 64 8.06 -2.57 -9.78
CA PHE A 64 8.59 -3.93 -9.85
C PHE A 64 8.86 -4.39 -11.30
N LYS A 65 8.12 -3.87 -12.28
CA LYS A 65 8.26 -4.23 -13.69
C LYS A 65 9.41 -3.46 -14.35
N THR A 66 10.39 -4.18 -14.88
CA THR A 66 11.59 -3.59 -15.49
C THR A 66 11.30 -2.78 -16.76
N PHE A 67 10.17 -3.04 -17.43
CA PHE A 67 9.76 -2.35 -18.66
C PHE A 67 8.84 -1.14 -18.39
N CYS A 68 8.44 -0.88 -17.14
CA CYS A 68 7.60 0.26 -16.80
C CYS A 68 8.45 1.47 -16.42
N GLY A 69 8.25 2.60 -17.09
CA GLY A 69 8.96 3.84 -16.82
C GLY A 69 8.39 4.67 -15.66
N GLY A 70 7.17 4.38 -15.22
CA GLY A 70 6.52 5.11 -14.14
C GLY A 70 5.04 4.83 -14.05
N GLY A 71 4.36 5.45 -13.08
CA GLY A 71 2.93 5.32 -12.86
C GLY A 71 2.28 6.66 -12.54
N ILE A 72 1.07 6.85 -13.05
CA ILE A 72 0.22 8.00 -12.74
C ILE A 72 -1.05 7.44 -12.09
N PHE A 73 -1.44 7.99 -10.97
CA PHE A 73 -2.67 7.61 -10.30
C PHE A 73 -3.70 8.76 -10.32
N TRP A 74 -4.93 8.42 -10.34
CA TRP A 74 -6.06 9.31 -10.22
C TRP A 74 -6.61 9.21 -8.81
N MET A 75 -6.68 10.30 -8.03
CA MET A 75 -6.16 11.64 -8.29
C MET A 75 -5.56 12.22 -6.99
N TYR A 76 -4.81 13.34 -7.10
CA TYR A 76 -4.06 13.87 -5.98
C TYR A 76 -4.94 14.53 -4.92
N ASN A 77 -5.77 15.50 -5.30
CA ASN A 77 -6.58 16.25 -4.35
C ASN A 77 -8.02 16.50 -4.81
N ASP A 78 -8.91 16.67 -3.85
CA ASP A 78 -10.30 17.02 -4.09
C ASP A 78 -10.45 18.48 -4.49
N CYS A 79 -11.38 18.75 -5.42
CA CYS A 79 -11.85 20.08 -5.75
C CYS A 79 -13.12 20.47 -4.99
N TRP A 80 -13.77 19.53 -4.36
CA TRP A 80 -14.88 19.68 -3.41
C TRP A 80 -14.89 18.50 -2.44
N GLY A 81 -15.67 18.55 -1.34
CA GLY A 81 -15.71 17.43 -0.41
C GLY A 81 -16.38 16.21 -1.00
N GLU A 82 -15.61 15.15 -1.29
CA GLU A 82 -16.15 13.89 -1.81
C GLU A 82 -15.62 12.67 -1.07
N VAL A 83 -16.37 11.59 -1.13
CA VAL A 83 -15.96 10.25 -0.73
C VAL A 83 -15.41 9.54 -1.96
N GLY A 84 -14.09 9.55 -2.13
CA GLY A 84 -13.56 9.05 -3.37
C GLY A 84 -12.04 8.95 -3.48
N TRP A 85 -11.55 9.15 -4.67
CA TRP A 85 -10.26 8.72 -5.21
C TRP A 85 -9.03 9.41 -4.63
N THR A 86 -9.16 10.62 -4.09
CA THR A 86 -8.04 11.49 -3.76
C THR A 86 -7.26 11.02 -2.54
N ILE A 87 -5.99 11.42 -2.50
CA ILE A 87 -5.09 11.18 -1.36
C ILE A 87 -4.95 12.40 -0.45
N VAL A 88 -5.41 13.57 -0.92
CA VAL A 88 -5.53 14.83 -0.17
C VAL A 88 -6.96 15.32 -0.29
N ASP A 89 -7.60 15.68 0.84
CA ASP A 89 -8.98 16.15 0.84
C ASP A 89 -9.12 17.62 0.41
N TYR A 90 -10.36 18.09 0.29
CA TYR A 90 -10.68 19.48 -0.09
C TYR A 90 -10.04 20.52 0.82
N TYR A 91 -9.84 20.19 2.10
CA TYR A 91 -9.21 21.08 3.08
C TYR A 91 -7.68 20.95 3.14
N LEU A 92 -7.09 20.30 2.14
CA LEU A 92 -5.65 20.00 2.02
C LEU A 92 -5.10 19.10 3.13
N ARG A 93 -5.94 18.33 3.79
CA ARG A 93 -5.53 17.33 4.77
C ARG A 93 -5.13 16.05 4.05
N ARG A 94 -4.03 15.46 4.48
CA ARG A 94 -3.52 14.20 3.95
C ARG A 94 -4.36 13.04 4.46
N LYS A 95 -4.95 12.27 3.55
CA LYS A 95 -5.63 11.01 3.88
C LYS A 95 -4.59 9.93 4.22
N ILE A 96 -5.02 8.80 4.79
CA ILE A 96 -4.13 7.65 5.09
C ILE A 96 -3.40 7.18 3.82
N SER A 97 -4.09 7.16 2.69
CA SER A 97 -3.55 6.77 1.40
C SER A 97 -2.41 7.66 0.87
N PHE A 98 -2.33 8.92 1.30
CA PHE A 98 -1.19 9.80 0.99
C PHE A 98 0.14 9.17 1.42
N TYR A 99 0.17 8.58 2.62
CA TYR A 99 1.39 7.98 3.16
C TYR A 99 1.77 6.67 2.46
N GLY A 100 0.77 5.89 2.00
CA GLY A 100 1.02 4.73 1.14
C GLY A 100 1.65 5.13 -0.19
N VAL A 101 1.10 6.14 -0.85
CA VAL A 101 1.65 6.69 -2.09
C VAL A 101 3.05 7.27 -1.88
N LYS A 102 3.25 8.05 -0.80
CA LYS A 102 4.57 8.60 -0.45
C LYS A 102 5.62 7.49 -0.34
N ARG A 103 5.31 6.41 0.40
CA ARG A 103 6.22 5.26 0.53
C ARG A 103 6.47 4.55 -0.79
N ALA A 104 5.45 4.42 -1.64
CA ALA A 104 5.62 3.78 -2.95
C ALA A 104 6.55 4.57 -3.88
N PHE A 105 6.62 5.90 -3.71
CA PHE A 105 7.47 6.80 -4.51
C PHE A 105 8.82 7.14 -3.84
N GLU A 106 9.21 6.47 -2.75
CA GLU A 106 10.55 6.66 -2.20
C GLU A 106 11.61 6.36 -3.26
N PRO A 107 12.63 7.24 -3.43
CA PRO A 107 13.64 7.08 -4.47
C PRO A 107 14.38 5.75 -4.40
N VAL A 108 14.60 5.25 -3.17
CA VAL A 108 15.16 3.93 -2.90
C VAL A 108 14.09 3.11 -2.19
N LYS A 109 13.71 1.98 -2.78
CA LYS A 109 12.59 1.17 -2.28
C LYS A 109 12.87 -0.32 -2.40
N LEU A 110 12.60 -1.05 -1.34
CA LEU A 110 12.50 -2.51 -1.39
C LEU A 110 11.04 -2.90 -1.62
N ILE A 111 10.82 -3.79 -2.56
CA ILE A 111 9.48 -4.27 -2.93
C ILE A 111 9.47 -5.78 -2.81
N LEU A 112 8.52 -6.30 -2.02
CA LEU A 112 8.28 -7.72 -1.90
C LEU A 112 7.10 -8.13 -2.76
N ARG A 113 7.27 -9.23 -3.49
CA ARG A 113 6.18 -9.83 -4.28
C ARG A 113 6.30 -11.34 -4.28
N GLN A 114 5.16 -11.96 -4.13
CA GLN A 114 5.04 -13.37 -4.40
C GLN A 114 5.19 -13.63 -5.90
N THR A 115 6.04 -14.57 -6.25
CA THR A 115 6.30 -15.00 -7.62
C THR A 115 6.30 -16.53 -7.64
N GLY A 116 5.16 -17.13 -7.97
CA GLY A 116 4.95 -18.57 -7.81
C GLY A 116 4.98 -18.97 -6.33
N GLU A 117 5.83 -19.94 -5.98
CA GLU A 117 6.02 -20.43 -4.61
C GLU A 117 7.10 -19.66 -3.83
N LYS A 118 7.67 -18.63 -4.43
CA LYS A 118 8.73 -17.80 -3.83
C LYS A 118 8.26 -16.39 -3.54
N VAL A 119 8.92 -15.76 -2.59
CA VAL A 119 8.86 -14.32 -2.37
C VAL A 119 10.13 -13.69 -2.92
N ALA A 120 9.98 -12.75 -3.83
CA ALA A 120 11.06 -11.98 -4.41
C ALA A 120 11.20 -10.63 -3.72
N VAL A 121 12.43 -10.27 -3.36
CA VAL A 121 12.81 -8.93 -2.87
C VAL A 121 13.51 -8.21 -3.99
N VAL A 122 12.84 -7.18 -4.53
CA VAL A 122 13.41 -6.33 -5.59
C VAL A 122 13.73 -4.96 -5.01
N GLY A 123 14.97 -4.53 -5.19
CA GLY A 123 15.41 -3.17 -4.90
C GLY A 123 15.18 -2.27 -6.11
N CYS A 124 14.56 -1.11 -5.87
CA CYS A 124 14.44 -0.02 -6.84
C CYS A 124 15.31 1.13 -6.36
N ASN A 125 16.17 1.64 -7.24
CA ASN A 125 17.00 2.82 -6.99
C ASN A 125 16.82 3.81 -8.13
N ASP A 126 16.11 4.90 -7.87
CA ASP A 126 15.89 5.98 -8.85
C ASP A 126 16.92 7.13 -8.65
N THR A 127 17.97 6.90 -7.83
CA THR A 127 19.05 7.89 -7.61
C THR A 127 20.24 7.65 -8.53
N GLY A 128 21.08 8.66 -8.69
CA GLY A 128 22.31 8.61 -9.49
C GLY A 128 23.51 7.94 -8.79
N ASN A 129 23.34 7.33 -7.61
CA ASN A 129 24.42 6.71 -6.85
C ASN A 129 24.13 5.25 -6.57
N ASP A 130 25.16 4.42 -6.58
CA ASP A 130 25.08 3.05 -6.06
C ASP A 130 24.88 3.08 -4.54
N ILE A 131 24.03 2.19 -4.04
CA ILE A 131 23.70 2.12 -2.62
C ILE A 131 24.01 0.71 -2.11
N SER A 132 24.91 0.61 -1.12
CA SER A 132 25.25 -0.66 -0.47
C SER A 132 24.69 -0.69 0.95
N PHE A 133 24.10 -1.82 1.33
CA PHE A 133 23.53 -2.02 2.66
C PHE A 133 23.42 -3.52 2.99
N ASN A 134 23.14 -3.83 4.25
CA ASN A 134 22.80 -5.18 4.66
C ASN A 134 21.28 -5.37 4.59
N LEU A 135 20.83 -6.23 3.68
CA LEU A 135 19.43 -6.62 3.56
C LEU A 135 19.14 -7.74 4.56
N ARG A 136 18.15 -7.54 5.42
CA ARG A 136 17.56 -8.62 6.23
C ARG A 136 16.23 -9.01 5.61
N ALA A 137 16.08 -10.28 5.21
CA ALA A 137 14.87 -10.79 4.57
C ALA A 137 14.63 -12.25 4.93
N GLY A 138 13.36 -12.62 5.11
CA GLY A 138 12.93 -13.98 5.48
C GLY A 138 11.61 -13.93 6.24
N TRP A 139 11.34 -14.97 6.99
CA TRP A 139 10.14 -15.15 7.80
C TRP A 139 10.44 -14.89 9.26
N VAL A 140 9.54 -14.13 9.89
CA VAL A 140 9.58 -13.86 11.33
C VAL A 140 8.17 -14.07 11.88
N SER A 141 8.02 -14.84 12.93
CA SER A 141 6.71 -14.99 13.58
C SER A 141 6.28 -13.71 14.30
N PHE A 142 4.97 -13.47 14.38
CA PHE A 142 4.41 -12.27 15.01
C PHE A 142 4.75 -12.12 16.49
N ASP A 143 4.91 -13.25 17.19
CA ASP A 143 5.31 -13.30 18.60
C ASP A 143 6.83 -13.18 18.82
N GLY A 144 7.60 -13.15 17.71
CA GLY A 144 9.05 -13.12 17.74
C GLY A 144 9.72 -14.44 18.14
N GLY A 145 8.95 -15.52 18.31
CA GLY A 145 9.46 -16.84 18.72
C GLY A 145 10.31 -17.53 17.66
N ASN A 146 10.04 -17.28 16.40
CA ASN A 146 10.78 -17.84 15.28
C ASN A 146 11.29 -16.70 14.35
N ASP A 147 12.55 -16.78 14.00
CA ASP A 147 13.20 -15.86 13.07
C ASP A 147 14.05 -16.67 12.05
N ASP A 148 13.51 -16.85 10.85
CA ASP A 148 14.18 -17.48 9.72
C ASP A 148 14.56 -16.43 8.68
N SER A 149 15.11 -15.32 9.15
CA SER A 149 15.62 -14.25 8.28
C SER A 149 17.13 -14.35 8.09
N ASN A 150 17.56 -14.00 6.88
CA ASN A 150 18.97 -13.92 6.52
C ASN A 150 19.39 -12.47 6.38
N VAL A 151 20.64 -12.18 6.78
CA VAL A 151 21.28 -10.88 6.56
C VAL A 151 22.34 -11.03 5.49
N ILE A 152 22.15 -10.36 4.36
CA ILE A 152 23.05 -10.43 3.21
C ILE A 152 23.52 -9.03 2.79
N PRO A 153 24.81 -8.86 2.46
CA PRO A 153 25.30 -7.62 1.88
C PRO A 153 24.81 -7.51 0.43
N VAL A 154 24.22 -6.37 0.09
CA VAL A 154 23.69 -6.11 -1.26
C VAL A 154 24.15 -4.76 -1.75
N THR A 155 24.30 -4.62 -3.07
CA THR A 155 24.51 -3.34 -3.75
C THR A 155 23.40 -3.14 -4.76
N LEU A 156 22.77 -1.98 -4.70
CA LEU A 156 21.70 -1.55 -5.58
C LEU A 156 22.27 -0.47 -6.50
N PRO A 157 22.54 -0.80 -7.78
CA PRO A 157 23.15 0.16 -8.71
C PRO A 157 22.27 1.38 -8.94
N ALA A 158 22.87 2.49 -9.31
CA ALA A 158 22.17 3.70 -9.72
C ALA A 158 21.17 3.42 -10.84
N TYR A 159 20.01 4.06 -10.79
CA TYR A 159 18.92 3.95 -11.78
C TYR A 159 18.54 2.52 -12.13
N SER A 160 18.52 1.63 -11.14
CA SER A 160 18.32 0.20 -11.36
C SER A 160 17.06 -0.36 -10.67
N ARG A 161 16.67 -1.53 -11.18
CA ARG A 161 15.73 -2.45 -10.54
C ARG A 161 16.40 -3.81 -10.48
N THR A 162 16.73 -4.25 -9.28
CA THR A 162 17.59 -5.42 -9.06
C THR A 162 16.89 -6.43 -8.18
N LEU A 163 16.82 -7.68 -8.62
CA LEU A 163 16.41 -8.79 -7.76
C LEU A 163 17.54 -9.01 -6.74
N LEU A 164 17.26 -8.75 -5.48
CA LEU A 164 18.24 -8.81 -4.40
C LEU A 164 18.26 -10.17 -3.71
N TYR A 165 17.05 -10.75 -3.51
CA TYR A 165 16.93 -12.01 -2.79
C TYR A 165 15.61 -12.71 -3.13
N THR A 166 15.59 -14.03 -2.96
CA THR A 166 14.36 -14.84 -3.03
C THR A 166 14.38 -15.86 -1.90
N PHE A 167 13.20 -16.11 -1.32
CA PHE A 167 13.00 -17.17 -0.33
C PHE A 167 11.69 -17.89 -0.58
N GLU A 168 11.58 -19.12 -0.10
CA GLU A 168 10.38 -19.93 -0.27
C GLU A 168 9.21 -19.33 0.52
N GLN A 169 8.00 -19.43 -0.02
CA GLN A 169 6.81 -19.02 0.71
C GLN A 169 6.59 -19.99 1.89
N SER A 170 6.38 -19.44 3.09
CA SER A 170 5.95 -20.27 4.22
C SER A 170 4.51 -20.72 4.01
N HIS A 171 4.25 -21.98 4.26
CA HIS A 171 2.90 -22.55 4.27
C HIS A 171 2.24 -22.50 5.66
N ASP A 172 2.97 -22.03 6.68
CA ASP A 172 2.43 -21.89 8.02
C ASP A 172 1.54 -20.65 8.12
N ILE A 173 0.27 -20.90 8.40
CA ILE A 173 -0.81 -19.90 8.43
C ILE A 173 -0.59 -18.80 9.51
N TYR A 174 0.32 -19.04 10.42
CA TYR A 174 0.58 -18.19 11.59
C TYR A 174 1.79 -17.27 11.45
N THR A 175 2.46 -17.29 10.33
CA THR A 175 3.64 -16.44 10.10
C THR A 175 3.29 -15.24 9.24
N GLY A 176 3.50 -14.06 9.79
CA GLY A 176 3.48 -12.80 9.04
C GLY A 176 4.84 -12.51 8.45
N VAL A 177 4.88 -11.86 7.30
CA VAL A 177 6.11 -11.30 6.75
C VAL A 177 6.28 -9.89 7.29
N TYR A 178 7.40 -9.63 7.95
CA TYR A 178 7.86 -8.29 8.31
C TYR A 178 9.29 -8.08 7.79
N TYR A 179 9.59 -6.86 7.43
CA TYR A 179 10.87 -6.42 6.87
C TYR A 179 11.23 -5.04 7.42
#